data_6e5390cc6268feddd29350030b54615f
#
_entry.id   6e5390cc6268feddd29350030b54615f
#
_cell.length_a   1.000
_cell.length_b   1.000
_cell.length_c   1.000
_cell.angle_alpha   90.00
_cell.angle_beta   90.00
_cell.angle_gamma   90.00
#
_symmetry.space_group_name_H-M   'P 1'
#
loop_
_entity.id
_entity.type
_entity.pdbx_description
1 polymer ?
#
loop_
_entity_poly.entity_id
_entity_poly.type
_entity_poly.pdbx_seq_one_letter_code
_entity_poly.pdbx_strand_id
1 'polypeptide(L)'
;IIIAADTSMGKTSLAIKMAMNCGCPVAFYSMEMKKEQIAARMISIASGVSSNEILYSRLDSGKIQRIDKGVAKISGKPIYFDDRGTSNIETILSSIRMMKIKYGIKGVVVDYLQILNVNMKSSNKEQQMGDVARRLKNIAKELDIWVIALSQLSRDNQNPAPTLSRLRDTGQIA
;
A
#
# COMPACT_ATOMS: atom_id res chain seq x y z
N ILE A 1 8.40 -5.98 -5.83
CA ILE A 1 9.19 -5.42 -4.71
C ILE A 1 8.38 -5.59 -3.44
N ILE A 2 9.04 -6.05 -2.35
CA ILE A 2 8.44 -6.11 -1.02
C ILE A 2 9.12 -5.05 -0.15
N ILE A 3 8.32 -4.24 0.53
CA ILE A 3 8.79 -3.29 1.54
C ILE A 3 8.31 -3.78 2.90
N ALA A 4 9.25 -4.17 3.74
CA ALA A 4 8.95 -4.71 5.06
C ALA A 4 9.52 -3.81 6.16
N ALA A 5 8.75 -3.59 7.21
CA ALA A 5 9.19 -2.90 8.41
C ALA A 5 8.24 -3.19 9.58
N ASP A 6 8.63 -2.82 10.78
CA ASP A 6 7.76 -2.88 11.95
C ASP A 6 6.59 -1.89 11.86
N THR A 7 5.61 -2.05 12.74
CA THR A 7 4.46 -1.15 12.83
C THR A 7 4.94 0.29 13.08
N SER A 8 4.26 1.27 12.49
CA SER A 8 4.54 2.70 12.65
C SER A 8 5.88 3.20 12.10
N MET A 9 6.66 2.38 11.41
CA MET A 9 7.94 2.78 10.77
C MET A 9 7.76 3.51 9.44
N GLY A 10 6.54 3.84 9.03
CA GLY A 10 6.27 4.67 7.86
C GLY A 10 6.16 3.93 6.52
N LYS A 11 5.98 2.59 6.50
CA LYS A 11 5.80 1.79 5.26
C LYS A 11 4.80 2.41 4.29
N THR A 12 3.58 2.64 4.78
CA THR A 12 2.49 3.22 3.97
C THR A 12 2.83 4.61 3.46
N SER A 13 3.46 5.45 4.29
CA SER A 13 3.89 6.80 3.88
C SER A 13 4.96 6.76 2.80
N LEU A 14 5.91 5.82 2.89
CA LEU A 14 6.91 5.60 1.84
C LEU A 14 6.25 5.15 0.54
N ALA A 15 5.35 4.17 0.59
CA ALA A 15 4.65 3.65 -0.59
C ALA A 15 3.77 4.74 -1.26
N ILE A 16 3.07 5.56 -0.46
CA ILE A 16 2.33 6.73 -0.95
C ILE A 16 3.29 7.71 -1.66
N LYS A 17 4.43 8.03 -1.04
CA LYS A 17 5.43 8.94 -1.63
C LYS A 17 5.97 8.40 -2.95
N MET A 18 6.23 7.10 -3.04
CA MET A 18 6.66 6.44 -4.29
C MET A 18 5.56 6.53 -5.36
N ALA A 19 4.31 6.20 -5.01
CA ALA A 19 3.18 6.32 -5.93
C ALA A 19 2.95 7.76 -6.41
N MET A 20 3.11 8.75 -5.55
CA MET A 20 3.00 10.17 -5.92
C MET A 20 4.08 10.65 -6.89
N ASN A 21 5.24 10.02 -6.91
CA ASN A 21 6.42 10.46 -7.68
C ASN A 21 6.75 9.59 -8.90
N CYS A 22 6.05 8.47 -9.11
CA CYS A 22 6.37 7.55 -10.22
C CYS A 22 5.99 8.09 -11.61
N GLY A 23 5.17 9.13 -11.70
CA GLY A 23 4.77 9.77 -12.96
C GLY A 23 3.87 8.90 -13.87
N CYS A 24 3.33 7.80 -13.36
CA CYS A 24 2.46 6.90 -14.13
C CYS A 24 1.18 6.53 -13.34
N PRO A 25 0.14 6.01 -14.01
CA PRO A 25 -1.07 5.56 -13.34
C PRO A 25 -0.81 4.39 -12.39
N VAL A 26 -1.25 4.53 -11.12
CA VAL A 26 -1.03 3.54 -10.05
C VAL A 26 -2.36 3.18 -9.39
N ALA A 27 -2.59 1.89 -9.16
CA ALA A 27 -3.65 1.43 -8.28
C ALA A 27 -3.08 1.20 -6.86
N PHE A 28 -3.77 1.73 -5.86
CA PHE A 28 -3.39 1.61 -4.46
C PHE A 28 -4.49 0.84 -3.70
N TYR A 29 -4.18 -0.38 -3.30
CA TYR A 29 -5.06 -1.26 -2.52
C TYR A 29 -4.72 -1.11 -1.05
N SER A 30 -5.66 -0.56 -0.27
CA SER A 30 -5.53 -0.40 1.17
C SER A 30 -6.59 -1.22 1.89
N MET A 31 -6.14 -2.20 2.67
CA MET A 31 -7.01 -3.05 3.48
C MET A 31 -7.08 -2.59 4.94
N GLU A 32 -6.14 -1.76 5.37
CA GLU A 32 -6.06 -1.25 6.74
C GLU A 32 -6.64 0.15 6.87
N MET A 33 -6.42 0.99 5.85
CA MET A 33 -6.77 2.42 5.91
C MET A 33 -7.87 2.77 4.92
N LYS A 34 -8.81 3.60 5.36
CA LYS A 34 -9.82 4.20 4.47
C LYS A 34 -9.18 5.22 3.52
N LYS A 35 -9.82 5.44 2.38
CA LYS A 35 -9.34 6.39 1.35
C LYS A 35 -9.14 7.81 1.89
N GLU A 36 -9.97 8.25 2.84
CA GLU A 36 -9.85 9.58 3.46
C GLU A 36 -8.53 9.71 4.24
N GLN A 37 -8.13 8.64 4.94
CA GLN A 37 -6.87 8.62 5.71
C GLN A 37 -5.66 8.62 4.77
N ILE A 38 -5.75 7.92 3.63
CA ILE A 38 -4.69 7.91 2.62
C ILE A 38 -4.59 9.29 1.95
N ALA A 39 -5.73 9.89 1.59
CA ALA A 39 -5.79 11.24 1.03
C ALA A 39 -5.16 12.27 2.01
N ALA A 40 -5.50 12.19 3.30
CA ALA A 40 -4.90 13.05 4.32
C ALA A 40 -3.37 12.86 4.42
N ARG A 41 -2.87 11.63 4.29
CA ARG A 41 -1.42 11.37 4.23
C ARG A 41 -0.77 11.94 2.97
N MET A 42 -1.42 11.84 1.81
CA MET A 42 -0.93 12.47 0.58
C MET A 42 -0.83 13.99 0.73
N ILE A 43 -1.89 14.61 1.26
CA ILE A 43 -1.91 16.06 1.53
C ILE A 43 -0.83 16.43 2.55
N SER A 44 -0.68 15.63 3.61
CA SER A 44 0.37 15.83 4.62
C SER A 44 1.78 15.82 3.99
N ILE A 45 2.06 14.84 3.13
CA ILE A 45 3.35 14.74 2.42
C ILE A 45 3.58 15.96 1.51
N ALA A 46 2.52 16.49 0.89
CA ALA A 46 2.62 17.60 -0.05
C ALA A 46 2.65 18.98 0.61
N SER A 47 1.99 19.14 1.76
CA SER A 47 1.80 20.43 2.47
C SER A 47 2.74 20.62 3.66
N GLY A 48 3.26 19.51 4.23
CA GLY A 48 3.99 19.51 5.50
C GLY A 48 3.10 19.73 6.74
N VAL A 49 1.77 19.64 6.61
CA VAL A 49 0.82 19.65 7.74
C VAL A 49 0.53 18.20 8.14
N SER A 50 0.51 17.91 9.44
CA SER A 50 0.26 16.56 9.94
C SER A 50 -1.09 16.00 9.47
N SER A 51 -1.15 14.72 9.08
CA SER A 51 -2.40 14.05 8.67
C SER A 51 -3.43 14.03 9.80
N ASN A 52 -3.01 13.96 11.07
CA ASN A 52 -3.91 14.04 12.21
C ASN A 52 -4.53 15.44 12.34
N GLU A 53 -3.76 16.50 12.12
CA GLU A 53 -4.29 17.85 12.10
C GLU A 53 -5.28 18.05 10.97
N ILE A 54 -4.97 17.54 9.78
CA ILE A 54 -5.86 17.62 8.60
C ILE A 54 -7.21 16.93 8.87
N LEU A 55 -7.20 15.81 9.57
CA LEU A 55 -8.42 15.01 9.80
C LEU A 55 -9.24 15.47 11.01
N TYR A 56 -8.58 15.95 12.07
CA TYR A 56 -9.23 16.05 13.39
C TYR A 56 -9.05 17.39 14.09
N SER A 57 -8.27 18.33 13.55
CA SER A 57 -7.99 19.59 14.24
C SER A 57 -8.62 20.79 13.53
N ARG A 58 -8.89 21.86 14.30
CA ARG A 58 -9.12 23.17 13.70
C ARG A 58 -7.80 23.71 13.14
N LEU A 59 -7.82 24.16 11.91
CA LEU A 59 -6.65 24.65 11.19
C LEU A 59 -6.65 26.18 11.19
N ASP A 60 -5.50 26.76 11.43
CA ASP A 60 -5.27 28.19 11.22
C ASP A 60 -5.14 28.52 9.72
N SER A 61 -5.25 29.81 9.36
CA SER A 61 -5.20 30.27 7.98
C SER A 61 -3.88 29.91 7.27
N GLY A 62 -2.76 29.91 7.99
CA GLY A 62 -1.46 29.56 7.43
C GLY A 62 -1.37 28.06 7.07
N LYS A 63 -1.94 27.19 7.90
CA LYS A 63 -2.02 25.75 7.60
C LYS A 63 -2.98 25.48 6.43
N ILE A 64 -4.12 26.18 6.39
CA ILE A 64 -5.08 26.06 5.27
C ILE A 64 -4.38 26.41 3.96
N GLN A 65 -3.67 27.54 3.87
CA GLN A 65 -2.93 27.91 2.66
C GLN A 65 -1.88 26.88 2.24
N ARG A 66 -1.18 26.27 3.20
CA ARG A 66 -0.23 25.19 2.91
C ARG A 66 -0.93 23.94 2.37
N ILE A 67 -2.07 23.59 2.95
CA ILE A 67 -2.90 22.46 2.50
C ILE A 67 -3.39 22.71 1.07
N ASP A 68 -3.92 23.90 0.76
CA ASP A 68 -4.39 24.24 -0.58
C ASP A 68 -3.28 24.13 -1.63
N LYS A 69 -2.08 24.65 -1.30
CA LYS A 69 -0.90 24.47 -2.16
C LYS A 69 -0.51 23.00 -2.30
N GLY A 70 -0.64 22.22 -1.23
CA GLY A 70 -0.38 20.77 -1.24
C GLY A 70 -1.38 20.02 -2.12
N VAL A 71 -2.66 20.32 -1.98
CA VAL A 71 -3.75 19.75 -2.81
C VAL A 71 -3.51 20.07 -4.28
N ALA A 72 -3.19 21.32 -4.62
CA ALA A 72 -2.89 21.71 -6.00
C ALA A 72 -1.74 20.91 -6.62
N LYS A 73 -0.70 20.55 -5.83
CA LYS A 73 0.44 19.73 -6.28
C LYS A 73 0.08 18.27 -6.56
N ILE A 74 -0.93 17.73 -5.89
CA ILE A 74 -1.33 16.32 -6.02
C ILE A 74 -2.59 16.13 -6.86
N SER A 75 -3.33 17.20 -7.09
CA SER A 75 -4.51 17.21 -7.97
C SER A 75 -4.13 16.72 -9.36
N GLY A 76 -4.92 15.81 -9.91
CA GLY A 76 -4.68 15.22 -11.23
C GLY A 76 -3.60 14.12 -11.27
N LYS A 77 -2.93 13.77 -10.17
CA LYS A 77 -2.06 12.59 -10.15
C LYS A 77 -2.90 11.32 -10.36
N PRO A 78 -2.53 10.44 -11.31
CA PRO A 78 -3.33 9.27 -11.65
C PRO A 78 -3.12 8.15 -10.63
N ILE A 79 -3.59 8.35 -9.40
CA ILE A 79 -3.56 7.34 -8.33
C ILE A 79 -5.01 6.95 -8.02
N TYR A 80 -5.31 5.68 -8.19
CA TYR A 80 -6.65 5.11 -8.02
C TYR A 80 -6.68 4.25 -6.77
N PHE A 81 -7.56 4.58 -5.83
CA PHE A 81 -7.68 3.88 -4.56
C PHE A 81 -8.75 2.81 -4.61
N ASP A 82 -8.44 1.65 -4.04
CA ASP A 82 -9.38 0.60 -3.71
C ASP A 82 -9.30 0.32 -2.21
N ASP A 83 -10.29 0.77 -1.46
CA ASP A 83 -10.43 0.60 0.00
C ASP A 83 -11.54 -0.38 0.37
N ARG A 84 -11.96 -1.21 -0.59
CA ARG A 84 -13.00 -2.23 -0.39
C ARG A 84 -12.53 -3.34 0.52
N GLY A 85 -12.33 -3.23 1.72
CA GLY A 85 -11.97 -4.18 2.78
C GLY A 85 -11.98 -5.70 2.50
N THR A 86 -11.72 -6.09 1.23
CA THR A 86 -11.66 -7.49 0.84
C THR A 86 -10.28 -8.06 1.09
N SER A 87 -10.23 -9.16 1.81
CA SER A 87 -8.99 -9.92 2.01
C SER A 87 -8.79 -11.03 0.97
N ASN A 88 -9.75 -11.25 0.06
CA ASN A 88 -9.66 -12.30 -0.94
C ASN A 88 -8.74 -11.89 -2.08
N ILE A 89 -7.64 -12.62 -2.28
CA ILE A 89 -6.65 -12.34 -3.32
C ILE A 89 -7.25 -12.38 -4.73
N GLU A 90 -8.18 -13.30 -5.03
CA GLU A 90 -8.80 -13.40 -6.36
C GLU A 90 -9.59 -12.14 -6.73
N THR A 91 -10.30 -11.57 -5.74
CA THR A 91 -11.02 -10.30 -5.92
C THR A 91 -10.05 -9.15 -6.25
N ILE A 92 -8.90 -9.12 -5.57
CA ILE A 92 -7.86 -8.12 -5.82
C ILE A 92 -7.25 -8.29 -7.21
N LEU A 93 -6.89 -9.51 -7.61
CA LEU A 93 -6.34 -9.78 -8.93
C LEU A 93 -7.32 -9.40 -10.05
N SER A 94 -8.62 -9.71 -9.88
CA SER A 94 -9.67 -9.31 -10.81
C SER A 94 -9.80 -7.78 -10.89
N SER A 95 -9.73 -7.09 -9.74
CA SER A 95 -9.74 -5.63 -9.69
C SER A 95 -8.52 -5.01 -10.38
N ILE A 96 -7.33 -5.59 -10.22
CA ILE A 96 -6.11 -5.13 -10.89
C ILE A 96 -6.26 -5.21 -12.41
N ARG A 97 -6.80 -6.33 -12.94
CA ARG A 97 -7.08 -6.49 -14.38
C ARG A 97 -8.06 -5.41 -14.87
N MET A 98 -9.14 -5.19 -14.14
CA MET A 98 -10.11 -4.13 -14.48
C MET A 98 -9.48 -2.74 -14.48
N MET A 99 -8.65 -2.41 -13.47
CA MET A 99 -7.97 -1.12 -13.41
C MET A 99 -6.93 -0.97 -14.53
N LYS A 100 -6.27 -2.06 -14.93
CA LYS A 100 -5.38 -2.05 -16.10
C LYS A 100 -6.13 -1.68 -17.39
N ILE A 101 -7.29 -2.29 -17.61
CA ILE A 101 -8.12 -2.03 -18.80
C ILE A 101 -8.68 -0.61 -18.75
N LYS A 102 -9.25 -0.19 -17.61
CA LYS A 102 -9.97 1.07 -17.49
C LYS A 102 -9.07 2.30 -17.42
N TYR A 103 -7.96 2.20 -16.71
CA TYR A 103 -7.10 3.34 -16.37
C TYR A 103 -5.67 3.21 -16.89
N GLY A 104 -5.32 2.09 -17.55
CA GLY A 104 -3.98 1.87 -18.08
C GLY A 104 -2.90 1.86 -17.00
N ILE A 105 -3.20 1.37 -15.79
CA ILE A 105 -2.23 1.39 -14.68
C ILE A 105 -0.91 0.73 -15.09
N LYS A 106 0.18 1.30 -14.59
CA LYS A 106 1.55 0.80 -14.76
C LYS A 106 2.12 0.23 -13.48
N GLY A 107 1.44 0.45 -12.36
CA GLY A 107 1.87 -0.02 -11.07
C GLY A 107 0.73 -0.28 -10.09
N VAL A 108 1.05 -1.12 -9.11
CA VAL A 108 0.13 -1.49 -8.02
C VAL A 108 0.86 -1.42 -6.69
N VAL A 109 0.23 -0.83 -5.70
CA VAL A 109 0.63 -0.90 -4.30
C VAL A 109 -0.41 -1.71 -3.53
N VAL A 110 0.04 -2.65 -2.69
CA VAL A 110 -0.81 -3.49 -1.83
C VAL A 110 -0.39 -3.28 -0.38
N ASP A 111 -1.27 -2.72 0.44
CA ASP A 111 -1.02 -2.41 1.86
C ASP A 111 -2.04 -3.15 2.76
N TYR A 112 -1.72 -4.24 3.40
CA TYR A 112 -0.48 -5.03 3.41
C TYR A 112 -0.78 -6.53 3.23
N LEU A 113 0.24 -7.33 2.89
CA LEU A 113 0.10 -8.72 2.46
C LEU A 113 -0.58 -9.64 3.48
N GLN A 114 -0.33 -9.47 4.78
CA GLN A 114 -0.80 -10.39 5.82
C GLN A 114 -2.33 -10.38 6.04
N ILE A 115 -3.03 -9.40 5.47
CA ILE A 115 -4.51 -9.37 5.50
C ILE A 115 -5.09 -10.25 4.37
N LEU A 116 -4.30 -10.49 3.32
CA LEU A 116 -4.78 -11.25 2.17
C LEU A 116 -4.91 -12.73 2.48
N ASN A 117 -6.06 -13.28 2.11
CA ASN A 117 -6.40 -14.68 2.27
C ASN A 117 -6.50 -15.37 0.91
N VAL A 118 -6.02 -16.61 0.86
CA VAL A 118 -6.31 -17.55 -0.21
C VAL A 118 -7.40 -18.49 0.31
N ASN A 119 -8.44 -18.74 -0.46
CA ASN A 119 -9.48 -19.72 -0.13
C ASN A 119 -8.90 -21.15 -0.19
N MET A 120 -7.95 -21.45 0.67
CA MET A 120 -7.40 -22.80 0.82
C MET A 120 -7.71 -23.35 2.21
N LYS A 121 -8.09 -24.61 2.28
CA LYS A 121 -8.25 -25.39 3.51
C LYS A 121 -6.90 -25.64 4.24
N SER A 122 -5.80 -25.02 3.80
CA SER A 122 -4.48 -25.20 4.39
C SER A 122 -4.29 -24.28 5.58
N SER A 123 -3.87 -24.85 6.69
CA SER A 123 -3.73 -24.22 7.99
C SER A 123 -2.44 -23.42 8.17
N ASN A 124 -1.49 -23.45 7.24
CA ASN A 124 -0.19 -22.78 7.41
C ASN A 124 -0.20 -21.37 6.79
N LYS A 125 -0.14 -20.36 7.65
CA LYS A 125 -0.13 -18.94 7.29
C LYS A 125 1.05 -18.56 6.38
N GLU A 126 2.19 -19.21 6.56
CA GLU A 126 3.40 -19.01 5.75
C GLU A 126 3.18 -19.44 4.29
N GLN A 127 2.56 -20.62 4.09
CA GLN A 127 2.22 -21.09 2.75
C GLN A 127 1.19 -20.18 2.05
N GLN A 128 0.19 -19.69 2.78
CA GLN A 128 -0.78 -18.74 2.25
C GLN A 128 -0.10 -17.46 1.78
N MET A 129 0.86 -16.95 2.56
CA MET A 129 1.59 -15.73 2.21
C MET A 129 2.48 -15.92 0.98
N GLY A 130 3.17 -17.07 0.89
CA GLY A 130 3.96 -17.44 -0.29
C GLY A 130 3.09 -17.52 -1.55
N ASP A 131 1.88 -18.08 -1.43
CA ASP A 131 0.94 -18.16 -2.55
C ASP A 131 0.42 -16.78 -2.99
N VAL A 132 0.09 -15.91 -2.04
CA VAL A 132 -0.29 -14.52 -2.33
C VAL A 132 0.82 -13.80 -3.08
N ALA A 133 2.06 -13.88 -2.61
CA ALA A 133 3.20 -13.22 -3.25
C ALA A 133 3.47 -13.77 -4.66
N ARG A 134 3.38 -15.09 -4.84
CA ARG A 134 3.51 -15.73 -6.16
C ARG A 134 2.43 -15.24 -7.12
N ARG A 135 1.17 -15.14 -6.69
CA ARG A 135 0.06 -14.64 -7.51
C ARG A 135 0.25 -13.17 -7.88
N LEU A 136 0.70 -12.32 -6.94
CA LEU A 136 1.03 -10.92 -7.24
C LEU A 136 2.20 -10.80 -8.22
N LYS A 137 3.21 -11.69 -8.13
CA LYS A 137 4.31 -11.75 -9.11
C LYS A 137 3.80 -12.18 -10.50
N ASN A 138 2.89 -13.13 -10.55
CA ASN A 138 2.33 -13.61 -11.83
C ASN A 138 1.50 -12.53 -12.53
N ILE A 139 0.61 -11.82 -11.80
CA ILE A 139 -0.17 -10.74 -12.40
C ILE A 139 0.72 -9.55 -12.82
N ALA A 140 1.80 -9.29 -12.09
CA ALA A 140 2.79 -8.28 -12.50
C ALA A 140 3.39 -8.59 -13.86
N LYS A 141 3.73 -9.86 -14.13
CA LYS A 141 4.22 -10.33 -15.43
C LYS A 141 3.13 -10.34 -16.50
N GLU A 142 1.94 -10.86 -16.17
CA GLU A 142 0.79 -10.96 -17.07
C GLU A 142 0.41 -9.60 -17.66
N LEU A 143 0.38 -8.57 -16.82
CA LEU A 143 -0.12 -7.24 -17.20
C LEU A 143 0.99 -6.24 -17.54
N ASP A 144 2.25 -6.63 -17.46
CA ASP A 144 3.41 -5.75 -17.58
C ASP A 144 3.28 -4.51 -16.69
N ILE A 145 3.21 -4.77 -15.38
CA ILE A 145 3.12 -3.74 -14.33
C ILE A 145 4.09 -4.03 -13.19
N TRP A 146 4.55 -2.98 -12.51
CA TRP A 146 5.27 -3.19 -11.26
C TRP A 146 4.28 -3.36 -10.08
N VAL A 147 4.67 -4.16 -9.10
CA VAL A 147 3.92 -4.37 -7.86
C VAL A 147 4.82 -4.09 -6.67
N ILE A 148 4.35 -3.22 -5.77
CA ILE A 148 4.91 -2.99 -4.45
C ILE A 148 3.94 -3.57 -3.42
N ALA A 149 4.40 -4.55 -2.66
CA ALA A 149 3.64 -5.15 -1.58
C ALA A 149 4.27 -4.77 -0.24
N LEU A 150 3.45 -4.28 0.68
CA LEU A 150 3.90 -3.96 2.02
C LEU A 150 3.76 -5.18 2.92
N SER A 151 4.72 -5.39 3.79
CA SER A 151 4.72 -6.49 4.75
C SER A 151 5.10 -5.97 6.13
N GLN A 152 4.48 -6.52 7.16
CA GLN A 152 4.88 -6.28 8.54
C GLN A 152 5.90 -7.32 8.95
N LEU A 153 6.98 -6.91 9.62
CA LEU A 153 7.95 -7.85 10.20
C LEU A 153 7.34 -8.52 11.44
N SER A 154 7.68 -9.79 11.66
CA SER A 154 7.40 -10.47 12.92
C SER A 154 8.15 -9.78 14.07
N ARG A 155 7.51 -9.69 15.24
CA ARG A 155 8.17 -9.12 16.42
C ARG A 155 9.27 -10.06 16.89
N ASP A 156 10.47 -9.54 16.97
CA ASP A 156 11.62 -10.22 17.60
C ASP A 156 12.18 -9.27 18.65
N ASN A 157 11.95 -9.61 19.91
CA ASN A 157 12.40 -8.80 21.05
C ASN A 157 13.91 -8.97 21.33
N GLN A 158 14.54 -10.00 20.80
CA GLN A 158 15.96 -10.27 21.01
C GLN A 158 16.83 -9.62 19.94
N ASN A 159 16.30 -9.51 18.71
CA ASN A 159 17.02 -8.87 17.60
C ASN A 159 16.11 -7.92 16.84
N PRO A 160 16.07 -6.62 17.21
CA PRO A 160 15.22 -5.62 16.57
C PRO A 160 15.65 -5.27 15.13
N ALA A 161 16.85 -5.67 14.68
CA ALA A 161 17.31 -5.41 13.33
C ALA A 161 16.41 -6.07 12.28
N PRO A 162 16.10 -5.40 11.14
CA PRO A 162 15.33 -6.00 10.07
C PRO A 162 16.16 -7.07 9.36
N THR A 163 15.80 -8.34 9.59
CA THR A 163 16.44 -9.49 8.94
C THR A 163 15.45 -10.23 8.06
N LEU A 164 15.95 -11.00 7.07
CA LEU A 164 15.09 -11.86 6.24
C LEU A 164 14.37 -12.93 7.08
N SER A 165 14.94 -13.35 8.20
CA SER A 165 14.29 -14.28 9.13
C SER A 165 13.03 -13.69 9.78
N ARG A 166 12.94 -12.36 9.94
CA ARG A 166 11.75 -11.67 10.45
C ARG A 166 10.63 -11.54 9.40
N LEU A 167 10.94 -11.86 8.15
CA LEU A 167 9.93 -12.09 7.11
C LEU A 167 9.32 -13.50 7.17
N ARG A 168 9.52 -14.25 8.26
CA ARG A 168 9.23 -15.69 8.37
C ARG A 168 7.78 -16.11 8.15
N ASP A 169 6.83 -15.26 8.42
CA ASP A 169 5.46 -15.51 7.94
C ASP A 169 5.39 -15.41 6.40
N THR A 170 6.52 -15.17 5.75
CA THR A 170 6.69 -14.92 4.33
C THR A 170 7.92 -15.66 3.75
N GLY A 171 8.43 -16.70 4.41
CA GLY A 171 9.70 -17.40 4.10
C GLY A 171 9.85 -17.91 2.66
N GLN A 172 8.79 -17.90 1.87
CA GLN A 172 8.81 -18.18 0.42
C GLN A 172 8.86 -16.93 -0.45
N ILE A 173 8.99 -15.74 0.14
CA ILE A 173 8.97 -14.44 -0.57
C ILE A 173 10.39 -13.89 -0.81
N ALA A 174 11.39 -14.48 -0.15
CA ALA A 174 12.81 -14.12 -0.29
C ALA A 174 13.44 -14.68 -1.56
#